data_089e95e82c9bda4e841f4a7baa6205ac
#
_entry.id   089e95e82c9bda4e841f4a7baa6205ac
#
_cell.length_a   1.000
_cell.length_b   1.000
_cell.length_c   1.000
_cell.angle_alpha   90.00
_cell.angle_beta   90.00
_cell.angle_gamma   90.00
#
_symmetry.space_group_name_H-M   'P 1'
#
loop_
_entity.id
_entity.type
_entity.pdbx_description
1 polymer ?
#
loop_
_entity_poly.entity_id
_entity_poly.type
_entity_poly.pdbx_seq_one_letter_code
_entity_poly.pdbx_strand_id
1 'polypeptide(L)'
;MRLSFLPATQLIPVDVPKYDQRIVLEALHNCIAHQDYTRQERILVIERQSELVFQNAGNFFDGTPREYVLTSRTPTRYRNRFLAEAMVQLRMIDTMGLGIREIMYRGQANRYLPMPDYDEIGPGHVIMRLQGRFIDENYSRALLTHADLPWPDLLALDTIQKGGVPDEEAVRALRSKNLIEGRKPRLHVASHIASATESEVEYIHHRAFDDTYYCDLVIDYLKQFGSAKRAKINRLLETKLSDLLTSAQKRSKIDRLLKRLQSELKIRVDGNRRAAIWTLSTTNFKANKMQ
;
A
#
# COMPACT_ATOMS: atom_id res chain seq x y z
N MET A 1 10.48 17.21 2.91
CA MET A 1 9.33 18.11 2.73
C MET A 1 8.06 17.40 3.18
N ARG A 2 7.14 18.08 3.87
CA ARG A 2 5.86 17.52 4.34
C ARG A 2 4.72 18.27 3.67
N LEU A 3 3.62 17.57 3.46
CA LEU A 3 2.34 18.12 3.01
C LEU A 3 1.43 18.20 4.22
N SER A 4 0.66 19.26 4.31
CA SER A 4 -0.28 19.49 5.40
C SER A 4 -1.64 19.81 4.82
N PHE A 5 -2.71 19.20 5.33
CA PHE A 5 -4.06 19.64 5.06
C PHE A 5 -4.89 19.63 6.35
N LEU A 6 -5.83 20.56 6.43
CA LEU A 6 -6.72 20.67 7.59
C LEU A 6 -8.06 20.03 7.25
N PRO A 7 -8.40 18.88 7.84
CA PRO A 7 -9.75 18.32 7.72
C PRO A 7 -10.79 19.28 8.31
N ALA A 8 -11.96 19.38 7.70
CA ALA A 8 -13.01 20.30 8.16
C ALA A 8 -13.47 20.09 9.61
N THR A 9 -13.23 18.89 10.16
CA THR A 9 -13.64 18.45 11.50
C THR A 9 -12.50 18.46 12.52
N GLN A 10 -11.28 18.85 12.14
CA GLN A 10 -10.12 18.83 13.02
C GLN A 10 -9.52 20.23 13.17
N LEU A 11 -9.06 20.54 14.37
CA LEU A 11 -8.31 21.79 14.66
C LEU A 11 -6.81 21.64 14.35
N ILE A 12 -6.32 20.41 14.17
CA ILE A 12 -4.91 20.11 13.97
C ILE A 12 -4.72 19.61 12.53
N PRO A 13 -3.79 20.21 11.74
CA PRO A 13 -3.48 19.74 10.41
C PRO A 13 -2.93 18.31 10.41
N VAL A 14 -3.30 17.54 9.38
CA VAL A 14 -2.68 16.24 9.10
C VAL A 14 -1.44 16.46 8.26
N ASP A 15 -0.29 16.07 8.80
CA ASP A 15 1.00 16.20 8.14
C ASP A 15 1.50 14.87 7.62
N VAL A 16 1.71 14.77 6.31
CA VAL A 16 2.28 13.60 5.66
C VAL A 16 3.58 13.94 4.92
N PRO A 17 4.59 13.05 4.89
CA PRO A 17 5.75 13.27 4.04
C PRO A 17 5.32 13.42 2.57
N LYS A 18 5.96 14.30 1.81
CA LYS A 18 5.65 14.50 0.37
C LYS A 18 5.73 13.19 -0.40
N TYR A 19 6.75 12.39 -0.12
CA TYR A 19 6.92 11.04 -0.65
C TYR A 19 7.23 10.06 0.48
N ASP A 20 6.67 8.88 0.42
CA ASP A 20 6.98 7.79 1.36
C ASP A 20 8.20 7.02 0.85
N GLN A 21 9.18 6.81 1.71
CA GLN A 21 10.42 6.11 1.36
C GLN A 21 10.15 4.70 0.81
N ARG A 22 9.16 3.98 1.35
CA ARG A 22 8.83 2.62 0.90
C ARG A 22 8.26 2.62 -0.51
N ILE A 23 7.38 3.60 -0.82
CA ILE A 23 6.80 3.74 -2.15
C ILE A 23 7.88 4.11 -3.16
N VAL A 24 8.79 5.02 -2.80
CA VAL A 24 9.92 5.40 -3.65
C VAL A 24 10.86 4.22 -3.91
N LEU A 25 11.19 3.45 -2.87
CA LEU A 25 12.03 2.25 -3.01
C LEU A 25 11.34 1.18 -3.86
N GLU A 26 10.05 0.93 -3.63
CA GLU A 26 9.27 -0.03 -4.43
C GLU A 26 9.22 0.38 -5.90
N ALA A 27 8.98 1.67 -6.19
CA ALA A 27 8.99 2.19 -7.55
C ALA A 27 10.36 2.00 -8.24
N LEU A 28 11.44 2.28 -7.52
CA LEU A 28 12.81 2.11 -8.03
C LEU A 28 13.13 0.63 -8.27
N HIS A 29 12.79 -0.25 -7.33
CA HIS A 29 12.98 -1.69 -7.45
C HIS A 29 12.18 -2.26 -8.64
N ASN A 30 10.95 -1.78 -8.86
CA ASN A 30 10.16 -2.17 -10.02
C ASN A 30 10.82 -1.71 -11.32
N CYS A 31 11.35 -0.49 -11.40
CA CYS A 31 12.12 -0.04 -12.57
C CYS A 31 13.31 -0.95 -12.84
N ILE A 32 14.07 -1.33 -11.81
CA ILE A 32 15.24 -2.21 -11.95
C ILE A 32 14.82 -3.62 -12.39
N ALA A 33 13.83 -4.21 -11.74
CA ALA A 33 13.38 -5.57 -12.01
C ALA A 33 12.76 -5.73 -13.41
N HIS A 34 12.07 -4.69 -13.90
CA HIS A 34 11.31 -4.72 -15.16
C HIS A 34 11.95 -3.99 -16.32
N GLN A 35 13.13 -3.36 -16.13
CA GLN A 35 13.90 -2.72 -17.21
C GLN A 35 14.16 -3.70 -18.36
N ASP A 36 13.95 -3.25 -19.57
CA ASP A 36 14.44 -3.94 -20.76
C ASP A 36 15.91 -3.58 -21.02
N TYR A 37 16.82 -4.38 -20.44
CA TYR A 37 18.26 -4.14 -20.55
C TYR A 37 18.82 -4.35 -21.96
N THR A 38 18.08 -5.02 -22.87
CA THR A 38 18.52 -5.19 -24.25
C THR A 38 18.55 -3.87 -25.01
N ARG A 39 17.79 -2.88 -24.55
CA ARG A 39 17.71 -1.56 -25.16
C ARG A 39 18.83 -0.62 -24.73
N GLN A 40 19.62 -0.99 -23.72
CA GLN A 40 20.74 -0.20 -23.20
C GLN A 40 20.36 1.24 -22.78
N GLU A 41 19.10 1.44 -22.41
CA GLU A 41 18.56 2.71 -21.95
C GLU A 41 18.71 2.87 -20.43
N ARG A 42 18.65 4.11 -19.96
CA ARG A 42 18.75 4.43 -18.53
C ARG A 42 17.38 4.39 -17.88
N ILE A 43 17.33 3.98 -16.61
CA ILE A 43 16.22 4.29 -15.72
C ILE A 43 16.31 5.77 -15.37
N LEU A 44 15.19 6.48 -15.48
CA LEU A 44 15.10 7.90 -15.12
C LEU A 44 14.23 8.08 -13.89
N VAL A 45 14.73 8.87 -12.94
CA VAL A 45 13.96 9.34 -11.79
C VAL A 45 14.01 10.86 -11.80
N ILE A 46 12.85 11.50 -11.99
CA ILE A 46 12.75 12.94 -12.18
C ILE A 46 11.85 13.51 -11.09
N GLU A 47 12.42 14.32 -10.21
CA GLU A 47 11.62 15.10 -9.26
C GLU A 47 11.15 16.39 -9.92
N ARG A 48 9.83 16.59 -9.93
CA ARG A 48 9.15 17.82 -10.31
C ARG A 48 8.53 18.49 -9.08
N GLN A 49 8.05 19.69 -9.24
CA GLN A 49 7.46 20.44 -8.13
C GLN A 49 6.32 19.68 -7.42
N SER A 50 5.46 18.98 -8.17
CA SER A 50 4.26 18.31 -7.66
C SER A 50 4.25 16.80 -7.80
N GLU A 51 5.26 16.21 -8.44
CA GLU A 51 5.30 14.77 -8.71
C GLU A 51 6.72 14.23 -8.75
N LEU A 52 6.87 12.94 -8.49
CA LEU A 52 8.07 12.17 -8.73
C LEU A 52 7.79 11.18 -9.85
N VAL A 53 8.59 11.24 -10.91
CA VAL A 53 8.40 10.42 -12.12
C VAL A 53 9.48 9.36 -12.18
N PHE A 54 9.09 8.12 -12.38
CA PHE A 54 9.96 6.99 -12.65
C PHE A 54 9.71 6.49 -14.06
N GLN A 55 10.77 6.28 -14.82
CA GLN A 55 10.68 5.77 -16.18
C GLN A 55 11.69 4.65 -16.38
N ASN A 56 11.24 3.57 -16.99
CA ASN A 56 12.11 2.48 -17.43
C ASN A 56 11.76 2.05 -18.86
N ALA A 57 12.74 1.49 -19.58
CA ALA A 57 12.53 0.87 -20.87
C ALA A 57 11.77 -0.46 -20.71
N GLY A 58 10.90 -0.76 -21.68
CA GLY A 58 10.04 -1.93 -21.69
C GLY A 58 8.56 -1.58 -21.65
N ASN A 59 7.74 -2.59 -21.56
CA ASN A 59 6.29 -2.51 -21.39
C ASN A 59 5.86 -3.35 -20.20
N PHE A 60 4.61 -3.31 -19.82
CA PHE A 60 4.06 -4.24 -18.83
C PHE A 60 4.17 -5.67 -19.36
N PHE A 61 4.99 -6.48 -18.68
CA PHE A 61 5.37 -7.81 -19.15
C PHE A 61 4.33 -8.88 -18.78
N ASP A 62 3.65 -8.70 -17.67
CA ASP A 62 2.67 -9.66 -17.15
C ASP A 62 1.50 -8.93 -16.48
N GLY A 63 0.51 -8.50 -17.27
CA GLY A 63 -0.67 -7.76 -16.80
C GLY A 63 -0.44 -6.26 -16.62
N THR A 64 -1.42 -5.57 -16.06
CA THR A 64 -1.41 -4.13 -15.83
C THR A 64 -1.46 -3.80 -14.33
N PRO A 65 -1.00 -2.62 -13.90
CA PRO A 65 -1.10 -2.20 -12.49
C PRO A 65 -2.54 -2.27 -11.95
N ARG A 66 -3.52 -1.87 -12.76
CA ARG A 66 -4.95 -1.94 -12.38
C ARG A 66 -5.42 -3.37 -12.12
N GLU A 67 -5.01 -4.33 -12.95
CA GLU A 67 -5.34 -5.76 -12.75
C GLU A 67 -4.74 -6.28 -11.44
N TYR A 68 -3.47 -5.97 -11.15
CA TYR A 68 -2.83 -6.36 -9.88
C TYR A 68 -3.57 -5.82 -8.66
N VAL A 69 -4.04 -4.57 -8.73
CA VAL A 69 -4.81 -3.97 -7.64
C VAL A 69 -6.17 -4.65 -7.45
N LEU A 70 -6.91 -4.90 -8.54
CA LEU A 70 -8.27 -5.44 -8.48
C LEU A 70 -8.32 -6.93 -8.15
N THR A 71 -7.41 -7.73 -8.74
CA THR A 71 -7.50 -9.20 -8.70
C THR A 71 -6.57 -9.84 -7.67
N SER A 72 -5.71 -9.07 -7.00
CA SER A 72 -4.64 -9.61 -6.12
C SER A 72 -3.74 -10.63 -6.82
N ARG A 73 -3.55 -10.46 -8.12
CA ARG A 73 -2.76 -11.39 -8.94
C ARG A 73 -1.29 -11.36 -8.51
N THR A 74 -0.67 -12.51 -8.42
CA THR A 74 0.77 -12.64 -8.23
C THR A 74 1.45 -12.72 -9.61
N PRO A 75 2.55 -12.00 -9.86
CA PRO A 75 3.32 -12.12 -11.09
C PRO A 75 3.78 -13.57 -11.30
N THR A 76 3.57 -14.10 -12.49
CA THR A 76 3.99 -15.46 -12.85
C THR A 76 5.23 -15.47 -13.72
N ARG A 77 5.54 -14.35 -14.35
CA ARG A 77 6.67 -14.20 -15.25
C ARG A 77 7.45 -12.92 -14.98
N TYR A 78 8.75 -13.02 -15.01
CA TYR A 78 9.67 -11.88 -14.89
C TYR A 78 10.44 -11.67 -16.17
N ARG A 79 10.58 -10.43 -16.63
CA ARG A 79 11.44 -10.09 -17.77
C ARG A 79 12.88 -10.46 -17.46
N ASN A 80 13.37 -10.15 -16.29
CA ASN A 80 14.74 -10.37 -15.83
C ASN A 80 14.74 -11.38 -14.66
N ARG A 81 14.42 -12.64 -14.94
CA ARG A 81 14.23 -13.66 -13.91
C ARG A 81 15.40 -13.78 -12.94
N PHE A 82 16.62 -13.89 -13.44
CA PHE A 82 17.82 -14.00 -12.60
C PHE A 82 17.99 -12.80 -11.69
N LEU A 83 17.80 -11.57 -12.22
CA LEU A 83 17.88 -10.35 -11.46
C LEU A 83 16.76 -10.29 -10.38
N ALA A 84 15.54 -10.64 -10.73
CA ALA A 84 14.43 -10.67 -9.77
C ALA A 84 14.71 -11.67 -8.63
N GLU A 85 15.20 -12.87 -8.93
CA GLU A 85 15.60 -13.86 -7.94
C GLU A 85 16.72 -13.32 -7.02
N ALA A 86 17.73 -12.64 -7.57
CA ALA A 86 18.79 -11.99 -6.78
C ALA A 86 18.23 -10.88 -5.87
N MET A 87 17.33 -10.05 -6.38
CA MET A 87 16.67 -8.99 -5.61
C MET A 87 15.83 -9.55 -4.45
N VAL A 88 15.17 -10.70 -4.65
CA VAL A 88 14.46 -11.43 -3.57
C VAL A 88 15.44 -11.88 -2.49
N GLN A 89 16.58 -12.48 -2.87
CA GLN A 89 17.61 -12.91 -1.91
C GLN A 89 18.17 -11.74 -1.11
N LEU A 90 18.34 -10.58 -1.76
CA LEU A 90 18.75 -9.33 -1.13
C LEU A 90 17.62 -8.63 -0.34
N ARG A 91 16.39 -9.18 -0.36
CA ARG A 91 15.19 -8.60 0.28
C ARG A 91 14.82 -7.21 -0.24
N MET A 92 15.13 -6.94 -1.47
CA MET A 92 14.73 -5.71 -2.16
C MET A 92 13.28 -5.79 -2.63
N ILE A 93 12.85 -6.95 -3.12
CA ILE A 93 11.48 -7.23 -3.56
C ILE A 93 10.92 -8.47 -2.86
N ASP A 94 9.59 -8.57 -2.79
CA ASP A 94 8.90 -9.79 -2.36
C ASP A 94 8.35 -10.57 -3.57
N THR A 95 7.99 -11.83 -3.34
CA THR A 95 7.42 -12.71 -4.37
C THR A 95 5.89 -12.75 -4.32
N MET A 96 5.26 -12.04 -3.39
CA MET A 96 3.81 -12.11 -3.17
C MET A 96 3.02 -11.17 -4.10
N GLY A 97 3.70 -10.32 -4.88
CA GLY A 97 3.07 -9.35 -5.77
C GLY A 97 2.33 -8.22 -5.04
N LEU A 98 2.68 -7.96 -3.79
CA LEU A 98 2.01 -6.95 -2.96
C LEU A 98 2.53 -5.52 -3.22
N GLY A 99 3.66 -5.37 -3.94
CA GLY A 99 4.33 -4.09 -4.14
C GLY A 99 3.42 -3.01 -4.71
N ILE A 100 2.78 -3.27 -5.84
CA ILE A 100 1.88 -2.30 -6.47
C ILE A 100 0.65 -2.07 -5.59
N ARG A 101 -0.04 -3.12 -5.20
CA ARG A 101 -1.33 -3.01 -4.51
C ARG A 101 -1.19 -2.42 -3.10
N GLU A 102 -0.38 -3.04 -2.23
CA GLU A 102 -0.34 -2.69 -0.81
C GLU A 102 0.70 -1.62 -0.49
N ILE A 103 1.85 -1.61 -1.18
CA ILE A 103 2.88 -0.60 -0.92
C ILE A 103 2.54 0.69 -1.64
N MET A 104 2.31 0.64 -2.95
CA MET A 104 2.16 1.85 -3.76
C MET A 104 0.74 2.44 -3.66
N TYR A 105 -0.29 1.68 -4.04
CA TYR A 105 -1.67 2.19 -4.07
C TYR A 105 -2.24 2.38 -2.67
N ARG A 106 -2.22 1.34 -1.83
CA ARG A 106 -2.70 1.46 -0.44
C ARG A 106 -1.84 2.43 0.37
N GLY A 107 -0.53 2.46 0.14
CA GLY A 107 0.38 3.40 0.78
C GLY A 107 0.03 4.86 0.49
N GLN A 108 -0.35 5.21 -0.76
CA GLN A 108 -0.82 6.55 -1.10
C GLN A 108 -2.20 6.84 -0.50
N ALA A 109 -3.14 5.90 -0.61
CA ALA A 109 -4.48 6.04 -0.04
C ALA A 109 -4.43 6.27 1.49
N ASN A 110 -3.60 5.53 2.21
CA ASN A 110 -3.42 5.70 3.66
C ASN A 110 -2.77 7.04 4.06
N ARG A 111 -2.25 7.77 3.10
CA ARG A 111 -1.69 9.13 3.25
C ARG A 111 -2.61 10.19 2.68
N TYR A 112 -3.80 9.80 2.27
CA TYR A 112 -4.83 10.66 1.71
C TYR A 112 -4.40 11.36 0.41
N LEU A 113 -3.41 10.76 -0.29
CA LEU A 113 -2.84 11.27 -1.51
C LEU A 113 -3.36 10.52 -2.74
N PRO A 114 -3.29 11.14 -3.93
CA PRO A 114 -3.65 10.47 -5.18
C PRO A 114 -2.84 9.20 -5.40
N MET A 115 -3.46 8.20 -6.01
CA MET A 115 -2.80 6.96 -6.36
C MET A 115 -1.75 7.18 -7.47
N PRO A 116 -0.75 6.28 -7.58
CA PRO A 116 0.20 6.37 -8.67
C PRO A 116 -0.47 6.20 -10.04
N ASP A 117 -0.02 6.99 -11.00
CA ASP A 117 -0.41 6.85 -12.40
C ASP A 117 0.65 6.07 -13.15
N TYR A 118 0.20 5.20 -14.04
CA TYR A 118 1.06 4.44 -14.93
C TYR A 118 0.66 4.66 -16.37
N ASP A 119 1.64 4.99 -17.22
CA ASP A 119 1.47 5.10 -18.65
C ASP A 119 2.49 4.22 -19.37
N GLU A 120 2.06 3.64 -20.48
CA GLU A 120 2.95 3.13 -21.50
C GLU A 120 3.06 4.19 -22.61
N ILE A 121 4.24 4.74 -22.80
CA ILE A 121 4.47 5.73 -23.85
C ILE A 121 5.19 5.09 -25.03
N GLY A 122 4.50 5.05 -26.16
CA GLY A 122 5.03 4.49 -27.40
C GLY A 122 5.44 3.01 -27.27
N PRO A 123 6.15 2.45 -28.25
CA PRO A 123 6.61 1.08 -28.15
C PRO A 123 7.81 0.99 -27.21
N GLY A 124 7.54 0.95 -25.90
CA GLY A 124 8.53 0.45 -24.99
C GLY A 124 9.06 1.33 -23.87
N HIS A 125 8.26 2.20 -23.27
CA HIS A 125 8.59 2.83 -21.98
C HIS A 125 7.39 2.75 -21.03
N VAL A 126 7.67 2.39 -19.79
CA VAL A 126 6.72 2.50 -18.69
C VAL A 126 7.09 3.74 -17.89
N ILE A 127 6.10 4.59 -17.66
CA ILE A 127 6.23 5.78 -16.81
C ILE A 127 5.27 5.64 -15.64
N MET A 128 5.81 5.73 -14.43
CA MET A 128 5.03 5.85 -13.20
C MET A 128 5.17 7.26 -12.65
N ARG A 129 4.03 7.89 -12.32
CA ARG A 129 3.98 9.20 -11.66
C ARG A 129 3.42 9.05 -10.26
N LEU A 130 4.19 9.51 -9.30
CA LEU A 130 3.80 9.57 -7.89
C LEU A 130 3.49 11.02 -7.53
N GLN A 131 2.23 11.33 -7.28
CA GLN A 131 1.81 12.67 -6.90
C GLN A 131 2.30 13.02 -5.50
N GLY A 132 2.97 14.17 -5.39
CA GLY A 132 3.45 14.73 -4.12
C GLY A 132 2.63 15.96 -3.71
N ARG A 133 1.32 15.96 -3.96
CA ARG A 133 0.37 17.01 -3.57
C ARG A 133 -1.04 16.45 -3.42
N PHE A 134 -1.85 17.15 -2.67
CA PHE A 134 -3.30 16.94 -2.69
C PHE A 134 -3.87 17.55 -3.99
N ILE A 135 -4.71 16.81 -4.72
CA ILE A 135 -5.38 17.27 -5.94
C ILE A 135 -6.77 17.77 -5.57
N ASP A 136 -7.53 16.98 -4.81
CA ASP A 136 -8.87 17.31 -4.33
C ASP A 136 -8.95 17.02 -2.83
N GLU A 137 -9.25 18.05 -2.05
CA GLU A 137 -9.39 17.90 -0.60
C GLU A 137 -10.59 17.02 -0.21
N ASN A 138 -11.67 16.99 -1.01
CA ASN A 138 -12.80 16.12 -0.74
C ASN A 138 -12.42 14.65 -0.90
N TYR A 139 -11.55 14.33 -1.87
CA TYR A 139 -10.98 12.98 -1.97
C TYR A 139 -10.16 12.62 -0.74
N SER A 140 -9.29 13.49 -0.30
CA SER A 140 -8.49 13.26 0.91
C SER A 140 -9.36 13.08 2.15
N ARG A 141 -10.44 13.85 2.27
CA ARG A 141 -11.43 13.70 3.34
C ARG A 141 -12.22 12.40 3.22
N ALA A 142 -12.61 11.99 1.98
CA ALA A 142 -13.27 10.72 1.75
C ALA A 142 -12.41 9.54 2.19
N LEU A 143 -11.11 9.56 1.90
CA LEU A 143 -10.17 8.54 2.37
C LEU A 143 -10.00 8.56 3.90
N LEU A 144 -10.03 9.74 4.51
CA LEU A 144 -9.93 9.89 5.96
C LEU A 144 -11.16 9.30 6.67
N THR A 145 -12.36 9.53 6.13
CA THR A 145 -13.63 9.08 6.72
C THR A 145 -13.98 7.62 6.39
N HIS A 146 -13.52 7.11 5.26
CA HIS A 146 -13.87 5.78 4.76
C HIS A 146 -12.62 4.92 4.55
N ALA A 147 -11.95 4.51 5.64
CA ALA A 147 -10.69 3.76 5.58
C ALA A 147 -10.80 2.39 4.89
N ASP A 148 -11.98 1.80 4.85
CA ASP A 148 -12.23 0.44 4.33
C ASP A 148 -12.94 0.44 2.97
N LEU A 149 -12.75 1.48 2.15
CA LEU A 149 -13.32 1.49 0.81
C LEU A 149 -12.77 0.32 -0.02
N PRO A 150 -13.66 -0.43 -0.71
CA PRO A 150 -13.26 -1.45 -1.66
C PRO A 150 -12.36 -0.89 -2.76
N TRP A 151 -11.48 -1.71 -3.31
CA TRP A 151 -10.57 -1.29 -4.38
C TRP A 151 -11.23 -0.67 -5.60
N PRO A 152 -12.37 -1.20 -6.11
CA PRO A 152 -13.08 -0.56 -7.21
C PRO A 152 -13.49 0.88 -6.90
N ASP A 153 -13.99 1.13 -5.69
CA ASP A 153 -14.42 2.47 -5.26
C ASP A 153 -13.24 3.43 -5.13
N LEU A 154 -12.13 2.96 -4.51
CA LEU A 154 -10.91 3.75 -4.38
C LEU A 154 -10.34 4.18 -5.73
N LEU A 155 -10.26 3.26 -6.69
CA LEU A 155 -9.76 3.55 -8.04
C LEU A 155 -10.71 4.50 -8.79
N ALA A 156 -12.01 4.33 -8.62
CA ALA A 156 -13.00 5.20 -9.25
C ALA A 156 -12.98 6.62 -8.67
N LEU A 157 -12.85 6.76 -7.34
CA LEU A 157 -12.68 8.07 -6.70
C LEU A 157 -11.39 8.76 -7.15
N ASP A 158 -10.28 8.01 -7.23
CA ASP A 158 -9.01 8.54 -7.73
C ASP A 158 -9.11 9.00 -9.19
N THR A 159 -9.82 8.24 -10.02
CA THR A 159 -10.12 8.63 -11.41
C THR A 159 -10.88 9.95 -11.45
N ILE A 160 -11.89 10.13 -10.60
CA ILE A 160 -12.72 11.33 -10.57
C ILE A 160 -11.92 12.55 -10.09
N GLN A 161 -11.13 12.44 -9.03
CA GLN A 161 -10.30 13.56 -8.56
C GLN A 161 -9.28 14.04 -9.61
N LYS A 162 -8.86 13.15 -10.51
CA LYS A 162 -7.96 13.45 -11.63
C LYS A 162 -8.70 13.95 -12.88
N GLY A 163 -10.02 14.19 -12.78
CA GLY A 163 -10.88 14.68 -13.87
C GLY A 163 -11.32 13.63 -14.88
N GLY A 164 -11.05 12.34 -14.59
CA GLY A 164 -11.51 11.22 -15.41
C GLY A 164 -12.96 10.82 -15.11
N VAL A 165 -13.51 9.95 -15.95
CA VAL A 165 -14.88 9.42 -15.80
C VAL A 165 -14.80 7.90 -15.68
N PRO A 166 -15.13 7.32 -14.51
CA PRO A 166 -15.19 5.87 -14.33
C PRO A 166 -16.32 5.24 -15.17
N ASP A 167 -16.30 3.91 -15.24
CA ASP A 167 -17.39 3.15 -15.85
C ASP A 167 -18.73 3.38 -15.12
N GLU A 168 -19.85 2.95 -15.74
CA GLU A 168 -21.18 3.22 -15.19
C GLU A 168 -21.48 2.46 -13.91
N GLU A 169 -20.92 1.28 -13.76
CA GLU A 169 -21.10 0.47 -12.56
C GLU A 169 -20.43 1.13 -11.35
N ALA A 170 -19.20 1.56 -11.51
CA ALA A 170 -18.46 2.30 -10.48
C ALA A 170 -19.16 3.62 -10.12
N VAL A 171 -19.66 4.37 -11.11
CA VAL A 171 -20.43 5.61 -10.85
C VAL A 171 -21.69 5.32 -10.06
N ARG A 172 -22.43 4.25 -10.40
CA ARG A 172 -23.63 3.85 -9.64
C ARG A 172 -23.29 3.45 -8.21
N ALA A 173 -22.23 2.65 -8.03
CA ALA A 173 -21.76 2.22 -6.72
C ALA A 173 -21.34 3.41 -5.84
N LEU A 174 -20.56 4.36 -6.37
CA LEU A 174 -20.16 5.55 -5.63
C LEU A 174 -21.35 6.47 -5.28
N ARG A 175 -22.34 6.59 -6.17
CA ARG A 175 -23.56 7.36 -5.89
C ARG A 175 -24.41 6.74 -4.80
N SER A 176 -24.60 5.41 -4.80
CA SER A 176 -25.35 4.71 -3.76
C SER A 176 -24.74 4.89 -2.37
N LYS A 177 -23.43 5.17 -2.32
CA LYS A 177 -22.66 5.46 -1.09
C LYS A 177 -22.54 6.96 -0.79
N ASN A 178 -23.17 7.81 -1.60
CA ASN A 178 -23.06 9.27 -1.50
C ASN A 178 -21.63 9.81 -1.57
N LEU A 179 -20.71 9.13 -2.26
CA LEU A 179 -19.29 9.52 -2.33
C LEU A 179 -18.99 10.50 -3.46
N ILE A 180 -19.92 10.65 -4.42
CA ILE A 180 -19.76 11.55 -5.57
C ILE A 180 -21.00 12.36 -5.86
N GLU A 181 -20.77 13.53 -6.45
CA GLU A 181 -21.80 14.48 -6.92
C GLU A 181 -21.55 14.85 -8.39
N GLY A 182 -22.50 15.60 -8.97
CA GLY A 182 -22.42 16.05 -10.35
C GLY A 182 -23.01 15.08 -11.38
N ARG A 183 -22.92 15.44 -12.66
CA ARG A 183 -23.38 14.65 -13.79
C ARG A 183 -22.25 14.44 -14.79
N LYS A 184 -22.21 13.28 -15.44
CA LYS A 184 -21.25 13.03 -16.53
C LYS A 184 -21.28 14.16 -17.56
N PRO A 185 -20.13 14.63 -18.06
CA PRO A 185 -18.78 14.20 -17.73
C PRO A 185 -18.17 14.87 -16.49
N ARG A 186 -18.88 15.78 -15.83
CA ARG A 186 -18.40 16.58 -14.69
C ARG A 186 -18.78 15.94 -13.35
N LEU A 187 -18.11 14.85 -13.00
CA LEU A 187 -18.22 14.22 -11.69
C LEU A 187 -17.18 14.82 -10.74
N HIS A 188 -17.52 14.91 -9.45
CA HIS A 188 -16.60 15.34 -8.40
C HIS A 188 -16.87 14.58 -7.11
N VAL A 189 -15.89 14.49 -6.26
CA VAL A 189 -16.04 13.85 -4.94
C VAL A 189 -16.95 14.71 -4.07
N ALA A 190 -17.87 14.07 -3.36
CA ALA A 190 -18.93 14.78 -2.63
C ALA A 190 -18.37 15.66 -1.51
N SER A 191 -18.85 16.88 -1.42
CA SER A 191 -18.37 17.87 -0.44
C SER A 191 -18.91 17.66 0.97
N HIS A 192 -20.03 16.94 1.14
CA HIS A 192 -20.69 16.71 2.43
C HIS A 192 -20.00 15.64 3.31
N ILE A 193 -18.98 14.93 2.80
CA ILE A 193 -18.18 13.95 3.57
C ILE A 193 -17.48 14.61 4.77
N ALA A 194 -17.51 15.93 4.85
CA ALA A 194 -16.91 16.71 5.95
C ALA A 194 -17.56 16.57 7.32
N SER A 195 -18.70 15.87 7.46
CA SER A 195 -19.48 15.81 8.71
C SER A 195 -19.35 14.49 9.50
N ALA A 196 -18.30 13.70 9.26
CA ALA A 196 -18.03 12.53 10.06
C ALA A 196 -17.66 12.93 11.51
N THR A 197 -18.22 12.24 12.49
CA THR A 197 -17.98 12.51 13.90
C THR A 197 -16.52 12.31 14.29
N GLU A 198 -16.00 13.10 15.24
CA GLU A 198 -14.61 13.02 15.74
C GLU A 198 -14.17 11.60 16.11
N SER A 199 -15.08 10.78 16.65
CA SER A 199 -14.81 9.39 17.03
C SER A 199 -14.50 8.45 15.85
N GLU A 200 -15.06 8.68 14.66
CA GLU A 200 -14.78 7.89 13.45
C GLU A 200 -13.42 8.27 12.86
N VAL A 201 -13.07 9.54 12.92
CA VAL A 201 -11.77 10.04 12.42
C VAL A 201 -10.61 9.52 13.29
N GLU A 202 -10.77 9.46 14.61
CA GLU A 202 -9.76 8.93 15.53
C GLU A 202 -9.52 7.42 15.33
N TYR A 203 -10.59 6.66 15.03
CA TYR A 203 -10.52 5.24 14.68
C TYR A 203 -9.74 4.99 13.39
N ILE A 204 -9.87 5.88 12.40
CA ILE A 204 -9.23 5.79 11.09
C ILE A 204 -7.72 6.07 11.16
N HIS A 205 -7.26 7.00 12.00
CA HIS A 205 -5.84 7.30 12.21
C HIS A 205 -5.02 6.09 12.70
N HIS A 206 -5.67 5.08 13.29
CA HIS A 206 -5.00 3.88 13.80
C HIS A 206 -4.84 2.75 12.77
N ARG A 207 -5.44 2.88 11.58
CA ARG A 207 -5.48 1.82 10.55
C ARG A 207 -4.54 2.07 9.38
N ALA A 208 -3.24 2.20 9.64
CA ALA A 208 -2.26 2.14 8.55
C ALA A 208 -1.94 0.69 8.21
N PHE A 209 -2.20 0.24 7.00
CA PHE A 209 -2.14 -1.13 6.44
C PHE A 209 -3.09 -2.14 7.11
N ASP A 210 -3.66 -3.03 6.31
CA ASP A 210 -4.44 -4.16 6.81
C ASP A 210 -3.60 -4.95 7.82
N ASP A 211 -4.15 -5.21 8.99
CA ASP A 211 -3.51 -6.01 10.03
C ASP A 211 -3.08 -7.39 9.52
N THR A 212 -3.72 -7.88 8.47
CA THR A 212 -3.40 -9.13 7.78
C THR A 212 -2.01 -9.08 7.16
N TYR A 213 -1.66 -7.98 6.48
CA TYR A 213 -0.33 -7.78 5.89
C TYR A 213 0.79 -7.89 6.94
N TYR A 214 0.61 -7.23 8.09
CA TYR A 214 1.62 -7.31 9.16
C TYR A 214 1.67 -8.69 9.81
N CYS A 215 0.54 -9.37 9.91
CA CYS A 215 0.48 -10.74 10.38
C CYS A 215 1.25 -11.68 9.44
N ASP A 216 1.05 -11.55 8.14
CA ASP A 216 1.74 -12.35 7.12
C ASP A 216 3.24 -12.09 7.11
N LEU A 217 3.68 -10.84 7.26
CA LEU A 217 5.10 -10.50 7.44
C LEU A 217 5.75 -11.24 8.62
N VAL A 218 5.05 -11.33 9.75
CA VAL A 218 5.56 -12.06 10.93
C VAL A 218 5.61 -13.57 10.63
N ILE A 219 4.57 -14.11 10.01
CA ILE A 219 4.50 -15.54 9.65
C ILE A 219 5.64 -15.91 8.68
N ASP A 220 5.85 -15.12 7.64
CA ASP A 220 6.88 -15.39 6.64
C ASP A 220 8.29 -15.22 7.21
N TYR A 221 8.48 -14.25 8.09
CA TYR A 221 9.73 -14.14 8.84
C TYR A 221 9.99 -15.40 9.67
N LEU A 222 8.97 -15.91 10.38
CA LEU A 222 9.10 -17.12 11.19
C LEU A 222 9.26 -18.40 10.34
N LYS A 223 8.65 -18.47 9.15
CA LYS A 223 8.90 -19.57 8.18
C LYS A 223 10.36 -19.59 7.74
N GLN A 224 10.91 -18.41 7.45
CA GLN A 224 12.27 -18.28 6.92
C GLN A 224 13.35 -18.54 7.98
N PHE A 225 13.14 -18.06 9.21
CA PHE A 225 14.18 -18.07 10.27
C PHE A 225 13.89 -19.03 11.41
N GLY A 226 12.76 -19.74 11.37
CA GLY A 226 12.35 -20.72 12.37
C GLY A 226 11.86 -20.11 13.68
N SER A 227 12.53 -19.07 14.17
CA SER A 227 12.18 -18.41 15.42
C SER A 227 12.61 -16.94 15.47
N ALA A 228 11.99 -16.14 16.35
CA ALA A 228 12.37 -14.75 16.57
C ALA A 228 12.23 -14.32 18.03
N LYS A 229 13.14 -13.46 18.48
CA LYS A 229 12.99 -12.70 19.73
C LYS A 229 12.06 -11.51 19.49
N ARG A 230 11.34 -11.08 20.53
CA ARG A 230 10.43 -9.92 20.48
C ARG A 230 11.08 -8.68 19.83
N ALA A 231 12.31 -8.37 20.18
CA ALA A 231 13.05 -7.21 19.64
C ALA A 231 13.21 -7.27 18.10
N LYS A 232 13.41 -8.48 17.54
CA LYS A 232 13.49 -8.64 16.07
C LYS A 232 12.15 -8.43 15.38
N ILE A 233 11.05 -8.94 15.96
CA ILE A 233 9.69 -8.73 15.43
C ILE A 233 9.33 -7.24 15.53
N ASN A 234 9.62 -6.58 16.64
CA ASN A 234 9.40 -5.15 16.77
C ASN A 234 10.13 -4.38 15.67
N ARG A 235 11.44 -4.63 15.49
CA ARG A 235 12.24 -3.95 14.47
C ARG A 235 11.71 -4.23 13.04
N LEU A 236 11.29 -5.46 12.76
CA LEU A 236 10.67 -5.82 11.49
C LEU A 236 9.42 -5.00 11.22
N LEU A 237 8.51 -4.89 12.20
CA LEU A 237 7.24 -4.21 12.05
C LEU A 237 7.36 -2.69 12.19
N GLU A 238 8.19 -2.17 13.10
CA GLU A 238 8.41 -0.72 13.29
C GLU A 238 8.85 -0.02 12.01
N THR A 239 9.71 -0.67 11.21
CA THR A 239 10.16 -0.15 9.91
C THR A 239 9.10 -0.20 8.82
N LYS A 240 8.04 -0.97 9.03
CA LYS A 240 6.94 -1.14 8.06
C LYS A 240 5.66 -0.41 8.50
N LEU A 241 5.53 -0.10 9.77
CA LEU A 241 4.42 0.69 10.30
C LEU A 241 4.56 2.16 9.88
N SER A 242 3.40 2.80 9.69
CA SER A 242 3.33 4.20 9.28
C SER A 242 4.13 5.11 10.22
N ASP A 243 4.85 6.09 9.63
CA ASP A 243 5.57 7.11 10.38
C ASP A 243 4.63 8.14 11.06
N LEU A 244 3.34 8.08 10.75
CA LEU A 244 2.30 8.85 11.45
C LEU A 244 2.03 8.32 12.86
N LEU A 245 2.36 7.06 13.14
CA LEU A 245 2.18 6.47 14.46
C LEU A 245 3.32 6.87 15.40
N THR A 246 2.97 7.30 16.60
CA THR A 246 3.95 7.49 17.68
C THR A 246 4.58 6.16 18.08
N SER A 247 5.74 6.18 18.70
CA SER A 247 6.41 4.96 19.19
C SER A 247 5.52 4.13 20.13
N ALA A 248 4.68 4.78 20.94
CA ALA A 248 3.72 4.12 21.82
C ALA A 248 2.61 3.42 21.02
N GLN A 249 2.07 4.08 20.02
CA GLN A 249 1.04 3.54 19.12
C GLN A 249 1.58 2.38 18.27
N LYS A 250 2.80 2.49 17.74
CA LYS A 250 3.47 1.40 17.03
C LYS A 250 3.59 0.15 17.92
N ARG A 251 4.04 0.32 19.18
CA ARG A 251 4.14 -0.79 20.15
C ARG A 251 2.79 -1.43 20.44
N SER A 252 1.76 -0.61 20.71
CA SER A 252 0.40 -1.11 20.98
C SER A 252 -0.17 -1.88 19.78
N LYS A 253 0.06 -1.41 18.55
CA LYS A 253 -0.35 -2.11 17.33
C LYS A 253 0.37 -3.45 17.18
N ILE A 254 1.68 -3.50 17.39
CA ILE A 254 2.47 -4.75 17.34
C ILE A 254 1.97 -5.75 18.39
N ASP A 255 1.66 -5.29 19.62
CA ASP A 255 1.11 -6.15 20.66
C ASP A 255 -0.24 -6.77 20.24
N ARG A 256 -1.11 -5.97 19.64
CA ARG A 256 -2.42 -6.45 19.15
C ARG A 256 -2.27 -7.47 18.03
N LEU A 257 -1.38 -7.22 17.05
CA LEU A 257 -1.11 -8.14 15.94
C LEU A 257 -0.59 -9.49 16.43
N LEU A 258 0.35 -9.48 17.37
CA LEU A 258 0.90 -10.73 17.93
C LEU A 258 -0.12 -11.47 18.78
N LYS A 259 -0.96 -10.77 19.56
CA LYS A 259 -2.07 -11.39 20.26
C LYS A 259 -3.07 -12.05 19.30
N ARG A 260 -3.40 -11.39 18.19
CA ARG A 260 -4.26 -11.94 17.15
C ARG A 260 -3.66 -13.23 16.56
N LEU A 261 -2.38 -13.22 16.16
CA LEU A 261 -1.71 -14.40 15.63
C LEU A 261 -1.65 -15.55 16.63
N GLN A 262 -1.52 -15.26 17.93
CA GLN A 262 -1.60 -16.27 18.99
C GLN A 262 -3.01 -16.83 19.16
N SER A 263 -4.04 -15.97 19.17
CA SER A 263 -5.45 -16.40 19.28
C SER A 263 -5.90 -17.24 18.07
N GLU A 264 -5.35 -16.95 16.87
CA GLU A 264 -5.56 -17.74 15.66
C GLU A 264 -4.69 -19.02 15.60
N LEU A 265 -3.94 -19.34 16.67
CA LEU A 265 -3.04 -20.48 16.76
C LEU A 265 -2.00 -20.57 15.62
N LYS A 266 -1.64 -19.44 15.02
CA LYS A 266 -0.62 -19.36 13.94
C LYS A 266 0.80 -19.30 14.47
N ILE A 267 0.98 -18.66 15.64
CA ILE A 267 2.27 -18.56 16.33
C ILE A 267 2.15 -18.93 17.80
N ARG A 268 3.26 -19.37 18.38
CA ARG A 268 3.39 -19.61 19.80
C ARG A 268 4.58 -18.88 20.37
N VAL A 269 4.56 -18.63 21.68
CA VAL A 269 5.66 -18.02 22.41
C VAL A 269 6.13 -19.00 23.49
N ASP A 270 7.43 -19.27 23.50
CA ASP A 270 8.09 -20.13 24.50
C ASP A 270 9.02 -19.26 25.36
N GLY A 271 8.96 -19.41 26.68
CA GLY A 271 9.81 -18.69 27.66
C GLY A 271 9.16 -17.47 28.33
N ASN A 272 9.88 -16.92 29.32
CA ASN A 272 9.42 -15.78 30.12
C ASN A 272 9.72 -14.42 29.46
N ARG A 273 8.99 -13.35 29.86
CA ARG A 273 8.95 -11.99 29.28
C ARG A 273 10.21 -11.43 28.63
N ARG A 274 11.42 -11.69 29.17
CA ARG A 274 12.70 -11.21 28.62
C ARG A 274 13.39 -12.20 27.67
N ALA A 275 13.06 -13.49 27.77
CA ALA A 275 13.63 -14.59 26.99
C ALA A 275 12.61 -15.20 26.00
N ALA A 276 11.46 -14.60 25.82
CA ALA A 276 10.38 -15.09 24.96
C ALA A 276 10.84 -15.26 23.51
N ILE A 277 10.72 -16.46 23.00
CA ILE A 277 11.00 -16.85 21.62
C ILE A 277 9.69 -17.16 20.92
N TRP A 278 9.46 -16.53 19.79
CA TRP A 278 8.28 -16.70 18.95
C TRP A 278 8.59 -17.69 17.84
N THR A 279 7.68 -18.67 17.65
CA THR A 279 7.78 -19.71 16.61
C THR A 279 6.42 -19.93 15.97
N LEU A 280 6.39 -20.57 14.79
CA LEU A 280 5.14 -21.01 14.19
C LEU A 280 4.51 -22.15 15.03
N SER A 281 3.18 -22.14 15.11
CA SER A 281 2.45 -23.27 15.68
C SER A 281 2.48 -24.46 14.74
N THR A 282 2.88 -25.62 15.24
CA THR A 282 3.06 -26.87 14.46
C THR A 282 1.74 -27.51 14.02
N THR A 283 0.59 -26.98 14.43
CA THR A 283 -0.73 -27.61 14.25
C THR A 283 -1.29 -27.51 12.83
N ASN A 284 -0.77 -26.61 11.97
CA ASN A 284 -1.31 -26.38 10.61
C ASN A 284 -0.44 -26.91 9.45
N PHE A 285 0.68 -27.61 9.70
CA PHE A 285 1.55 -28.11 8.61
C PHE A 285 1.22 -29.53 8.12
N LYS A 286 0.28 -30.24 8.77
CA LYS A 286 -0.10 -31.61 8.37
C LYS A 286 -1.31 -31.72 7.43
N ALA A 287 -2.05 -30.64 7.17
CA ALA A 287 -3.27 -30.70 6.36
C ALA A 287 -3.07 -30.53 4.84
N ASN A 288 -1.88 -30.12 4.37
CA ASN A 288 -1.65 -29.84 2.93
C ASN A 288 -0.64 -30.79 2.24
N LYS A 289 -0.42 -32.01 2.80
CA LYS A 289 0.39 -33.07 2.14
C LYS A 289 -0.39 -34.32 1.72
N MET A 290 -1.73 -34.26 1.78
CA MET A 290 -2.59 -35.34 1.25
C MET A 290 -3.80 -34.70 0.52
N GLN A 291 -3.57 -34.16 -0.64
CA GLN A 291 -4.50 -34.16 -1.78
C GLN A 291 -3.69 -33.90 -3.05
#